data_c6e1b888ceb358e677d2fc532abb3b1c
#
_entry.id   c6e1b888ceb358e677d2fc532abb3b1c
#
_cell.length_a   1.000
_cell.length_b   1.000
_cell.length_c   1.000
_cell.angle_alpha   90.00
_cell.angle_beta   90.00
_cell.angle_gamma   90.00
#
_symmetry.space_group_name_H-M   'P 1'
#
loop_
_entity.id
_entity.type
_entity.pdbx_description
1 polymer ?
#
loop_
_entity_poly.entity_id
_entity_poly.type
_entity_poly.pdbx_seq_one_letter_code
_entity_poly.pdbx_strand_id
1 'polypeptide(L)'
;MKCMSKQYSVLILLICSIMYAGAVKAQQPEVLTPEQFIEWIRQYHPVARQAGLQVEKAEAELLSAKGGFDPTAGLNASRKTFDGKNYYYYTNPELKIPTPIGIDVKTGIENNGGDYITSEVTKGKTSYLGLEVPLMKGLLMDKRRAVLRQAKIYRDQSEQERRSMLNDLLFDAYTSYWQWAGAYQLYSIYNRYISIGYKRLQLLRNAYANGDKAMMDTVEAYTQIQSYEMQQADALLKLNNAALELSNFLWFGNDSAVLLPSHYRPDTLQFAINKEVGQVENILSQAVLQHPDLRSYEFKLDALEVERRLKFQSLLPYLTVKANLLNRDYYALKGLNGALLENNYKWGIDFKLPLFLREGRGDYRKAQLKIKETNLQFENKRWQVTNKVRSYFNEYAILQQQLRTTNSMYNNYSALLRNEELKFSQGESSLFMINSRESKLIELLQKQTELRIKYLKASYAVSWAAGLLQ
;
A
#
# COMPACT_ATOMS: atom_id res chain seq x y z
N MET A 1 -64.59 24.28 33.12
CA MET A 1 -63.34 24.56 32.38
C MET A 1 -62.27 23.47 32.41
N LYS A 2 -62.52 22.26 32.90
CA LYS A 2 -61.51 21.14 32.94
C LYS A 2 -61.62 20.11 31.78
N CYS A 3 -62.65 20.20 30.94
CA CYS A 3 -62.85 19.18 29.88
C CYS A 3 -62.28 19.61 28.49
N MET A 4 -62.08 20.90 28.24
CA MET A 4 -61.53 21.39 26.95
C MET A 4 -59.99 21.24 26.81
N SER A 5 -59.24 21.17 27.91
CA SER A 5 -57.77 21.05 27.86
C SER A 5 -57.25 19.66 27.39
N LYS A 6 -58.01 18.58 27.65
CA LYS A 6 -57.67 17.22 27.26
C LYS A 6 -57.81 16.97 25.73
N GLN A 7 -58.78 17.63 25.08
CA GLN A 7 -59.00 17.49 23.64
C GLN A 7 -57.89 18.17 22.83
N TYR A 8 -57.42 19.35 23.29
CA TYR A 8 -56.27 20.03 22.61
C TYR A 8 -54.95 19.27 22.79
N SER A 9 -54.70 18.64 23.92
CA SER A 9 -53.50 17.81 24.15
C SER A 9 -53.46 16.55 23.26
N VAL A 10 -54.61 15.91 23.00
CA VAL A 10 -54.69 14.77 22.08
C VAL A 10 -54.52 15.21 20.62
N LEU A 11 -55.08 16.39 20.25
CA LEU A 11 -54.95 16.93 18.92
C LEU A 11 -53.49 17.37 18.62
N ILE A 12 -52.78 17.95 19.58
CA ILE A 12 -51.37 18.32 19.48
C ILE A 12 -50.47 17.06 19.38
N LEU A 13 -50.76 16.01 20.14
CA LEU A 13 -50.06 14.73 20.04
C LEU A 13 -50.28 14.04 18.67
N LEU A 14 -51.51 14.13 18.14
CA LEU A 14 -51.83 13.61 16.80
C LEU A 14 -51.15 14.41 15.68
N ILE A 15 -51.07 15.74 15.79
CA ILE A 15 -50.35 16.59 14.85
C ILE A 15 -48.83 16.41 14.95
N CYS A 16 -48.26 16.23 16.15
CA CYS A 16 -46.86 15.87 16.33
C CYS A 16 -46.51 14.47 15.77
N SER A 17 -47.42 13.47 15.91
CA SER A 17 -47.21 12.15 15.32
C SER A 17 -47.28 12.15 13.78
N ILE A 18 -48.07 13.04 13.17
CA ILE A 18 -48.15 13.24 11.71
C ILE A 18 -46.92 14.03 11.19
N MET A 19 -46.39 14.95 11.97
CA MET A 19 -45.12 15.63 11.62
C MET A 19 -43.89 14.72 11.79
N TYR A 20 -43.93 13.71 12.66
CA TYR A 20 -42.86 12.69 12.78
C TYR A 20 -43.00 11.54 11.78
N ALA A 21 -44.08 11.43 11.05
CA ALA A 21 -44.14 10.69 9.80
C ALA A 21 -43.35 11.46 8.73
N GLY A 22 -42.17 11.96 9.13
CA GLY A 22 -41.18 12.57 8.28
C GLY A 22 -40.88 11.60 7.16
N ALA A 23 -41.12 12.03 5.95
CA ALA A 23 -40.87 11.38 4.69
C ALA A 23 -39.65 10.47 4.81
N VAL A 24 -39.83 9.18 4.88
CA VAL A 24 -38.87 8.20 4.42
C VAL A 24 -38.71 8.54 2.92
N LYS A 25 -37.84 9.52 2.63
CA LYS A 25 -37.37 9.73 1.27
C LYS A 25 -36.82 8.38 0.86
N ALA A 26 -37.55 7.65 0.04
CA ALA A 26 -36.99 6.52 -0.67
C ALA A 26 -35.72 7.07 -1.33
N GLN A 27 -34.56 6.72 -0.78
CA GLN A 27 -33.29 7.16 -1.33
C GLN A 27 -33.27 6.72 -2.79
N GLN A 28 -33.24 7.68 -3.70
CA GLN A 28 -33.09 7.37 -5.11
C GLN A 28 -31.81 6.53 -5.27
N PRO A 29 -31.85 5.50 -6.12
CA PRO A 29 -30.68 4.65 -6.35
C PRO A 29 -29.52 5.53 -6.82
N GLU A 30 -28.45 5.55 -6.02
CA GLU A 30 -27.23 6.31 -6.31
C GLU A 30 -26.26 5.41 -7.06
N VAL A 31 -25.64 5.91 -8.11
CA VAL A 31 -24.64 5.17 -8.89
C VAL A 31 -23.28 5.36 -8.25
N LEU A 32 -22.70 4.27 -7.77
CA LEU A 32 -21.31 4.26 -7.31
C LEU A 32 -20.40 4.03 -8.52
N THR A 33 -19.62 5.05 -8.91
CA THR A 33 -18.64 4.89 -9.99
C THR A 33 -17.35 4.24 -9.50
N PRO A 34 -16.59 3.55 -10.38
CA PRO A 34 -15.30 2.95 -9.98
C PRO A 34 -14.33 4.00 -9.45
N GLU A 35 -14.32 5.22 -10.03
CA GLU A 35 -13.44 6.31 -9.64
C GLU A 35 -13.74 6.81 -8.22
N GLN A 36 -15.03 7.01 -7.89
CA GLN A 36 -15.46 7.38 -6.54
C GLN A 36 -15.08 6.31 -5.51
N PHE A 37 -15.31 5.05 -5.87
CA PHE A 37 -14.97 3.92 -5.00
C PHE A 37 -13.46 3.85 -4.71
N ILE A 38 -12.64 4.02 -5.72
CA ILE A 38 -11.16 4.01 -5.58
C ILE A 38 -10.68 5.21 -4.75
N GLU A 39 -11.28 6.39 -4.93
CA GLU A 39 -10.92 7.57 -4.14
C GLU A 39 -11.21 7.36 -2.65
N TRP A 40 -12.34 6.75 -2.31
CA TRP A 40 -12.65 6.39 -0.92
C TRP A 40 -11.62 5.42 -0.33
N ILE A 41 -11.18 4.43 -1.11
CA ILE A 41 -10.16 3.48 -0.67
C ILE A 41 -8.83 4.17 -0.39
N ARG A 42 -8.39 5.05 -1.29
CA ARG A 42 -7.15 5.82 -1.10
C ARG A 42 -7.17 6.65 0.18
N GLN A 43 -8.31 7.23 0.49
CA GLN A 43 -8.46 8.14 1.61
C GLN A 43 -8.67 7.43 2.95
N TYR A 44 -9.46 6.36 2.98
CA TYR A 44 -9.97 5.81 4.24
C TYR A 44 -9.54 4.36 4.50
N HIS A 45 -9.11 3.59 3.49
CA HIS A 45 -8.82 2.18 3.69
C HIS A 45 -7.59 1.98 4.61
N PRO A 46 -7.65 1.08 5.61
CA PRO A 46 -6.56 0.87 6.57
C PRO A 46 -5.22 0.52 5.93
N VAL A 47 -5.20 -0.28 4.85
CA VAL A 47 -3.97 -0.64 4.13
C VAL A 47 -3.36 0.59 3.45
N ALA A 48 -4.16 1.51 2.88
CA ALA A 48 -3.65 2.76 2.30
C ALA A 48 -3.01 3.65 3.38
N ARG A 49 -3.64 3.74 4.55
CA ARG A 49 -3.09 4.47 5.71
C ARG A 49 -1.83 3.79 6.26
N GLN A 50 -1.85 2.45 6.40
CA GLN A 50 -0.67 1.67 6.81
C GLN A 50 0.51 1.90 5.86
N ALA A 51 0.26 1.97 4.56
CA ALA A 51 1.28 2.28 3.57
C ALA A 51 1.88 3.70 3.79
N GLY A 52 1.07 4.68 4.19
CA GLY A 52 1.54 6.02 4.61
C GLY A 52 2.40 5.97 5.87
N LEU A 53 1.95 5.26 6.92
CA LEU A 53 2.70 5.08 8.16
C LEU A 53 4.06 4.39 7.96
N GLN A 54 4.22 3.57 6.93
CA GLN A 54 5.51 2.97 6.58
C GLN A 54 6.55 4.04 6.21
N VAL A 55 6.13 5.08 5.48
CA VAL A 55 6.99 6.21 5.13
C VAL A 55 7.34 7.04 6.37
N GLU A 56 6.34 7.37 7.20
CA GLU A 56 6.56 8.11 8.46
C GLU A 56 7.52 7.35 9.40
N LYS A 57 7.40 6.02 9.47
CA LYS A 57 8.33 5.17 10.23
C LYS A 57 9.76 5.29 9.69
N ALA A 58 9.95 5.26 8.38
CA ALA A 58 11.28 5.42 7.78
C ALA A 58 11.85 6.83 8.01
N GLU A 59 11.00 7.87 8.06
CA GLU A 59 11.41 9.23 8.45
C GLU A 59 11.85 9.29 9.92
N ALA A 60 11.14 8.61 10.83
CA ALA A 60 11.53 8.51 12.23
C ALA A 60 12.86 7.74 12.39
N GLU A 61 13.09 6.69 11.61
CA GLU A 61 14.37 5.96 11.56
C GLU A 61 15.52 6.87 11.05
N LEU A 62 15.24 7.72 10.05
CA LEU A 62 16.20 8.72 9.58
C LEU A 62 16.51 9.76 10.67
N LEU A 63 15.50 10.21 11.42
CA LEU A 63 15.71 11.12 12.55
C LEU A 63 16.59 10.45 13.62
N SER A 64 16.31 9.21 13.98
CA SER A 64 17.13 8.41 14.90
C SER A 64 18.57 8.28 14.42
N ALA A 65 18.78 8.04 13.11
CA ALA A 65 20.12 7.95 12.53
C ALA A 65 20.90 9.28 12.58
N LYS A 66 20.21 10.43 12.50
CA LYS A 66 20.81 11.76 12.71
C LYS A 66 21.29 11.94 14.15
N GLY A 67 20.60 11.36 15.14
CA GLY A 67 20.97 11.38 16.54
C GLY A 67 22.36 10.80 16.84
N GLY A 68 22.92 9.98 15.93
CA GLY A 68 24.32 9.55 16.00
C GLY A 68 25.36 10.70 15.89
N PHE A 69 24.92 11.90 15.50
CA PHE A 69 25.74 13.11 15.39
C PHE A 69 25.36 14.17 16.44
N ASP A 70 24.45 13.85 17.35
CA ASP A 70 24.07 14.79 18.39
C ASP A 70 25.24 15.03 19.36
N PRO A 71 25.45 16.29 19.81
CA PRO A 71 26.39 16.57 20.85
C PRO A 71 26.05 15.83 22.15
N THR A 72 27.03 15.22 22.76
CA THR A 72 26.87 14.51 24.05
C THR A 72 27.58 15.22 25.15
N ALA A 73 26.88 15.57 26.24
CA ALA A 73 27.46 16.06 27.47
C ALA A 73 27.63 14.89 28.43
N GLY A 74 28.84 14.70 28.91
CA GLY A 74 29.21 13.68 29.89
C GLY A 74 29.85 14.26 31.13
N LEU A 75 29.75 13.57 32.24
CA LEU A 75 30.49 13.89 33.47
C LEU A 75 31.20 12.62 33.94
N ASN A 76 32.52 12.73 34.04
CA ASN A 76 33.33 11.70 34.70
C ASN A 76 33.77 12.23 36.07
N ALA A 77 33.23 11.67 37.15
CA ALA A 77 33.56 12.02 38.50
C ALA A 77 33.94 10.75 39.28
N SER A 78 35.11 10.77 39.91
CA SER A 78 35.56 9.70 40.78
C SER A 78 36.41 10.23 41.90
N ARG A 79 36.38 9.55 43.04
CA ARG A 79 37.21 9.87 44.23
C ARG A 79 37.62 8.58 44.91
N LYS A 80 38.87 8.52 45.36
CA LYS A 80 39.37 7.44 46.19
C LYS A 80 40.04 8.03 47.46
N THR A 81 39.52 7.62 48.62
CA THR A 81 40.10 7.88 49.92
C THR A 81 40.44 6.53 50.56
N PHE A 82 41.62 6.35 51.07
CA PHE A 82 42.05 5.13 51.73
C PHE A 82 42.98 5.46 52.84
N ASP A 83 42.81 4.87 54.02
CA ASP A 83 43.62 5.11 55.27
C ASP A 83 43.72 6.60 55.59
N GLY A 84 42.60 7.34 55.54
CA GLY A 84 42.51 8.74 55.80
C GLY A 84 43.18 9.68 54.80
N LYS A 85 43.84 9.14 53.75
CA LYS A 85 44.52 9.92 52.73
C LYS A 85 43.62 10.02 51.46
N ASN A 86 43.58 11.23 50.87
CA ASN A 86 42.87 11.48 49.60
C ASN A 86 43.78 11.08 48.43
N TYR A 87 43.60 9.86 47.92
CA TYR A 87 44.41 9.34 46.82
C TYR A 87 44.24 10.15 45.56
N TYR A 88 43.00 10.32 45.13
CA TYR A 88 42.65 11.15 43.97
C TYR A 88 41.19 11.57 44.01
N TYR A 89 40.88 12.64 43.32
CA TYR A 89 39.56 13.03 42.89
C TYR A 89 39.63 13.57 41.47
N TYR A 90 38.61 13.25 40.65
CA TYR A 90 38.40 13.73 39.29
C TYR A 90 36.97 14.23 39.17
N THR A 91 36.78 15.38 38.51
CA THR A 91 35.45 15.92 38.16
C THR A 91 35.60 16.60 36.82
N ASN A 92 35.27 15.87 35.75
CA ASN A 92 35.60 16.21 34.38
C ASN A 92 34.34 16.19 33.52
N PRO A 93 33.55 17.27 33.47
CA PRO A 93 32.50 17.42 32.45
C PRO A 93 33.11 17.61 31.06
N GLU A 94 32.60 16.89 30.10
CA GLU A 94 33.01 16.89 28.68
C GLU A 94 31.80 17.10 27.77
N LEU A 95 31.93 17.92 26.73
CA LEU A 95 31.03 18.01 25.60
C LEU A 95 31.74 17.42 24.37
N LYS A 96 31.17 16.36 23.80
CA LYS A 96 31.66 15.73 22.60
C LYS A 96 30.70 16.03 21.45
N ILE A 97 31.23 16.58 20.34
CA ILE A 97 30.47 16.96 19.14
C ILE A 97 30.99 16.12 17.97
N PRO A 98 30.29 15.03 17.61
CA PRO A 98 30.62 14.25 16.41
C PRO A 98 30.27 15.03 15.14
N THR A 99 31.15 15.02 14.14
CA THR A 99 30.90 15.72 12.88
C THR A 99 30.60 14.75 11.73
N PRO A 100 29.84 15.18 10.69
CA PRO A 100 29.57 14.37 9.51
C PRO A 100 30.82 14.02 8.69
N ILE A 101 31.92 14.71 8.87
CA ILE A 101 33.20 14.42 8.18
C ILE A 101 34.01 13.34 8.90
N GLY A 102 33.57 12.88 10.08
CA GLY A 102 34.21 11.79 10.82
C GLY A 102 35.24 12.28 11.86
N ILE A 103 35.35 13.58 12.10
CA ILE A 103 36.18 14.19 13.15
C ILE A 103 35.28 14.45 14.35
N ASP A 104 35.71 14.03 15.55
CA ASP A 104 34.99 14.37 16.77
C ASP A 104 35.68 15.58 17.42
N VAL A 105 34.90 16.63 17.70
CA VAL A 105 35.33 17.80 18.46
C VAL A 105 34.98 17.56 19.92
N LYS A 106 35.95 17.80 20.83
CA LYS A 106 35.76 17.63 22.28
C LYS A 106 36.13 18.91 22.99
N THR A 107 35.34 19.30 23.97
CA THR A 107 35.69 20.37 24.88
C THR A 107 35.26 20.01 26.29
N GLY A 108 36.02 20.40 27.27
CA GLY A 108 35.71 20.04 28.65
C GLY A 108 36.47 20.86 29.65
N ILE A 109 36.07 20.65 30.89
CA ILE A 109 36.72 21.24 32.09
C ILE A 109 37.17 20.06 32.93
N GLU A 110 38.37 20.13 33.45
CA GLU A 110 38.93 19.15 34.36
C GLU A 110 39.21 19.79 35.72
N ASN A 111 38.87 19.10 36.79
CA ASN A 111 39.23 19.45 38.15
C ASN A 111 39.75 18.19 38.85
N ASN A 112 41.06 18.09 38.89
CA ASN A 112 41.75 16.89 39.35
C ASN A 112 42.71 17.21 40.50
N GLY A 113 42.76 16.33 41.49
CA GLY A 113 43.68 16.49 42.64
C GLY A 113 43.79 15.23 43.48
N GLY A 114 44.57 15.35 44.55
CA GLY A 114 44.93 14.25 45.44
C GLY A 114 46.43 14.02 45.48
N ASP A 115 46.87 13.11 46.36
CA ASP A 115 48.31 12.87 46.65
C ASP A 115 48.93 11.91 45.61
N TYR A 116 48.10 11.07 44.94
CA TYR A 116 48.57 10.01 44.01
C TYR A 116 47.87 10.10 42.65
N ILE A 117 47.85 11.29 42.04
CA ILE A 117 47.40 11.46 40.68
C ILE A 117 48.49 11.03 39.68
N THR A 118 48.09 10.43 38.54
CA THR A 118 49.04 10.05 37.50
C THR A 118 49.56 11.27 36.74
N SER A 119 50.79 11.19 36.21
CA SER A 119 51.39 12.25 35.39
C SER A 119 50.63 12.60 34.10
N GLU A 120 49.67 11.73 33.69
CA GLU A 120 48.80 11.96 32.55
C GLU A 120 47.72 13.01 32.80
N VAL A 121 47.46 13.32 34.07
CA VAL A 121 46.38 14.20 34.51
C VAL A 121 46.97 15.46 35.11
N THR A 122 46.50 16.62 34.68
CA THR A 122 46.97 17.92 35.23
C THR A 122 46.29 18.17 36.56
N LYS A 123 47.09 18.45 37.60
CA LYS A 123 46.59 18.81 38.93
C LYS A 123 45.98 20.21 38.89
N GLY A 124 44.78 20.34 39.47
CA GLY A 124 44.05 21.60 39.55
C GLY A 124 42.93 21.69 38.52
N LYS A 125 42.59 22.92 38.20
CA LYS A 125 41.55 23.26 37.25
C LYS A 125 42.15 23.50 35.87
N THR A 126 41.66 22.78 34.85
CA THR A 126 42.07 22.98 33.47
C THR A 126 40.81 22.96 32.55
N SER A 127 40.90 23.60 31.41
CA SER A 127 39.93 23.47 30.31
C SER A 127 40.65 23.04 29.04
N TYR A 128 39.95 22.39 28.12
CA TYR A 128 40.53 21.95 26.87
C TYR A 128 39.56 22.05 25.70
N LEU A 129 40.16 22.22 24.53
CA LEU A 129 39.51 22.03 23.22
C LEU A 129 40.32 21.00 22.44
N GLY A 130 39.67 19.92 22.05
CA GLY A 130 40.32 18.79 21.42
C GLY A 130 39.66 18.32 20.13
N LEU A 131 40.47 17.67 19.33
CA LEU A 131 40.04 16.98 18.10
C LEU A 131 40.46 15.52 18.16
N GLU A 132 39.55 14.65 17.71
CA GLU A 132 39.84 13.24 17.54
C GLU A 132 39.62 12.91 16.08
N VAL A 133 40.69 12.54 15.33
CA VAL A 133 40.71 12.35 13.89
C VAL A 133 41.12 10.93 13.57
N PRO A 134 40.20 10.09 13.01
CA PRO A 134 40.59 8.79 12.49
C PRO A 134 41.34 8.98 11.16
N LEU A 135 42.56 8.44 11.05
CA LEU A 135 43.39 8.58 9.85
C LEU A 135 43.30 7.37 8.89
N MET A 136 42.79 6.22 9.35
CA MET A 136 42.65 5.00 8.54
C MET A 136 41.24 4.40 8.67
N LYS A 137 41.04 3.45 9.57
CA LYS A 137 39.69 2.88 9.82
C LYS A 137 38.75 3.97 10.33
N GLY A 138 37.64 4.21 9.61
CA GLY A 138 36.67 5.24 9.94
C GLY A 138 36.91 6.60 9.27
N LEU A 139 38.02 6.81 8.52
CA LEU A 139 38.27 8.07 7.81
C LEU A 139 37.22 8.26 6.68
N LEU A 140 37.08 7.30 5.78
CA LEU A 140 36.16 7.39 4.64
C LEU A 140 34.72 7.06 5.02
N MET A 141 34.53 6.08 5.91
CA MET A 141 33.21 5.61 6.36
C MET A 141 33.33 5.06 7.77
N ASP A 142 32.53 5.58 8.68
CA ASP A 142 32.30 5.01 10.01
C ASP A 142 30.87 4.50 10.16
N LYS A 143 30.55 3.85 11.29
CA LYS A 143 29.24 3.29 11.56
C LYS A 143 28.13 4.36 11.53
N ARG A 144 28.37 5.57 12.08
CA ARG A 144 27.38 6.66 12.15
C ARG A 144 27.01 7.14 10.74
N ARG A 145 28.03 7.41 9.91
CA ARG A 145 27.82 7.83 8.51
C ARG A 145 27.19 6.74 7.66
N ALA A 146 27.54 5.47 7.88
CA ALA A 146 26.90 4.35 7.18
C ALA A 146 25.42 4.23 7.54
N VAL A 147 25.08 4.26 8.84
CA VAL A 147 23.68 4.21 9.32
C VAL A 147 22.88 5.39 8.77
N LEU A 148 23.42 6.62 8.81
CA LEU A 148 22.73 7.78 8.24
C LEU A 148 22.51 7.66 6.72
N ARG A 149 23.48 7.16 5.97
CA ARG A 149 23.33 6.95 4.53
C ARG A 149 22.30 5.86 4.23
N GLN A 150 22.35 4.75 4.95
CA GLN A 150 21.35 3.68 4.80
C GLN A 150 19.94 4.15 5.18
N ALA A 151 19.78 4.92 6.26
CA ALA A 151 18.49 5.47 6.64
C ALA A 151 17.89 6.41 5.58
N LYS A 152 18.72 7.21 4.89
CA LYS A 152 18.27 8.02 3.75
C LYS A 152 17.76 7.13 2.60
N ILE A 153 18.50 6.08 2.27
CA ILE A 153 18.13 5.13 1.21
C ILE A 153 16.84 4.39 1.58
N TYR A 154 16.70 3.94 2.83
CA TYR A 154 15.50 3.25 3.32
C TYR A 154 14.25 4.14 3.32
N ARG A 155 14.41 5.45 3.61
CA ARG A 155 13.31 6.41 3.45
C ARG A 155 12.82 6.45 1.98
N ASP A 156 13.73 6.52 1.02
CA ASP A 156 13.37 6.55 -0.42
C ASP A 156 12.82 5.18 -0.89
N GLN A 157 13.31 4.08 -0.33
CA GLN A 157 12.77 2.74 -0.53
C GLN A 157 11.34 2.59 0.00
N SER A 158 11.06 3.13 1.19
CA SER A 158 9.72 3.01 1.81
C SER A 158 8.62 3.66 0.97
N GLU A 159 8.94 4.70 0.21
CA GLU A 159 8.01 5.29 -0.75
C GLU A 159 7.68 4.32 -1.90
N GLN A 160 8.64 3.52 -2.36
CA GLN A 160 8.36 2.49 -3.37
C GLN A 160 7.54 1.33 -2.78
N GLU A 161 7.79 0.97 -1.54
CA GLU A 161 7.00 -0.04 -0.82
C GLU A 161 5.56 0.44 -0.63
N ARG A 162 5.35 1.73 -0.28
CA ARG A 162 4.04 2.36 -0.23
C ARG A 162 3.31 2.25 -1.58
N ARG A 163 3.99 2.58 -2.67
CA ARG A 163 3.43 2.47 -4.04
C ARG A 163 3.07 1.04 -4.40
N SER A 164 3.91 0.06 -4.03
CA SER A 164 3.62 -1.36 -4.25
C SER A 164 2.37 -1.81 -3.50
N MET A 165 2.24 -1.45 -2.21
CA MET A 165 1.06 -1.78 -1.40
C MET A 165 -0.22 -1.15 -1.95
N LEU A 166 -0.16 0.11 -2.41
CA LEU A 166 -1.31 0.77 -3.04
C LEU A 166 -1.67 0.13 -4.38
N ASN A 167 -0.68 -0.22 -5.19
CA ASN A 167 -0.89 -0.90 -6.47
C ASN A 167 -1.65 -2.23 -6.29
N ASP A 168 -1.28 -3.02 -5.28
CA ASP A 168 -1.96 -4.28 -4.98
C ASP A 168 -3.38 -4.04 -4.44
N LEU A 169 -3.54 -3.14 -3.47
CA LEU A 169 -4.85 -2.78 -2.91
C LEU A 169 -5.83 -2.30 -3.98
N LEU A 170 -5.39 -1.43 -4.88
CA LEU A 170 -6.25 -0.89 -5.94
C LEU A 170 -6.65 -1.95 -6.96
N PHE A 171 -5.76 -2.89 -7.28
CA PHE A 171 -6.09 -4.01 -8.16
C PHE A 171 -7.17 -4.91 -7.55
N ASP A 172 -7.05 -5.25 -6.26
CA ASP A 172 -8.04 -6.06 -5.56
C ASP A 172 -9.39 -5.33 -5.48
N ALA A 173 -9.36 -4.03 -5.23
CA ALA A 173 -10.54 -3.19 -5.20
C ALA A 173 -11.26 -3.13 -6.56
N TYR A 174 -10.53 -2.88 -7.67
CA TYR A 174 -11.13 -2.92 -9.02
C TYR A 174 -11.70 -4.30 -9.34
N THR A 175 -11.01 -5.37 -8.92
CA THR A 175 -11.50 -6.74 -9.12
C THR A 175 -12.82 -6.96 -8.40
N SER A 176 -12.93 -6.58 -7.14
CA SER A 176 -14.16 -6.69 -6.35
C SER A 176 -15.30 -5.84 -6.92
N TYR A 177 -15.01 -4.60 -7.34
CA TYR A 177 -15.99 -3.72 -7.95
C TYR A 177 -16.60 -4.32 -9.23
N TRP A 178 -15.78 -4.84 -10.14
CA TRP A 178 -16.28 -5.42 -11.39
C TRP A 178 -16.98 -6.76 -11.19
N GLN A 179 -16.64 -7.52 -10.16
CA GLN A 179 -17.40 -8.70 -9.75
C GLN A 179 -18.80 -8.32 -9.28
N TRP A 180 -18.91 -7.29 -8.43
CA TRP A 180 -20.19 -6.77 -7.97
C TRP A 180 -21.05 -6.23 -9.14
N ALA A 181 -20.46 -5.44 -10.04
CA ALA A 181 -21.13 -4.91 -11.23
C ALA A 181 -21.66 -6.04 -12.14
N GLY A 182 -20.86 -7.08 -12.34
CA GLY A 182 -21.27 -8.24 -13.12
C GLY A 182 -22.38 -9.07 -12.46
N ALA A 183 -22.34 -9.24 -11.14
CA ALA A 183 -23.40 -9.92 -10.39
C ALA A 183 -24.73 -9.14 -10.46
N TYR A 184 -24.66 -7.80 -10.34
CA TYR A 184 -25.82 -6.93 -10.55
C TYR A 184 -26.41 -7.07 -11.96
N GLN A 185 -25.56 -7.13 -12.98
CA GLN A 185 -25.98 -7.30 -14.36
C GLN A 185 -26.71 -8.63 -14.57
N LEU A 186 -26.18 -9.73 -14.00
CA LEU A 186 -26.85 -11.04 -14.07
C LEU A 186 -28.21 -11.04 -13.38
N TYR A 187 -28.31 -10.48 -12.20
CA TYR A 187 -29.59 -10.34 -11.50
C TYR A 187 -30.59 -9.50 -12.32
N SER A 188 -30.14 -8.42 -12.95
CA SER A 188 -30.97 -7.56 -13.80
C SER A 188 -31.47 -8.29 -15.08
N ILE A 189 -30.63 -9.15 -15.66
CA ILE A 189 -31.02 -10.00 -16.81
C ILE A 189 -32.19 -10.90 -16.43
N TYR A 190 -32.10 -11.64 -15.32
CA TYR A 190 -33.17 -12.54 -14.90
C TYR A 190 -34.45 -11.81 -14.55
N ASN A 191 -34.40 -10.69 -13.84
CA ASN A 191 -35.55 -9.83 -13.54
C ASN A 191 -36.31 -9.44 -14.85
N ARG A 192 -35.54 -9.07 -15.88
CA ARG A 192 -36.11 -8.70 -17.18
C ARG A 192 -36.83 -9.89 -17.84
N TYR A 193 -36.20 -11.07 -17.85
CA TYR A 193 -36.78 -12.25 -18.51
C TYR A 193 -37.98 -12.84 -17.74
N ILE A 194 -37.98 -12.78 -16.42
CA ILE A 194 -39.14 -13.11 -15.60
C ILE A 194 -40.30 -12.18 -15.95
N SER A 195 -40.09 -10.87 -16.06
CA SER A 195 -41.13 -9.91 -16.45
C SER A 195 -41.68 -10.20 -17.86
N ILE A 196 -40.83 -10.56 -18.83
CA ILE A 196 -41.23 -10.96 -20.18
C ILE A 196 -42.04 -12.26 -20.13
N GLY A 197 -41.58 -13.25 -19.35
CA GLY A 197 -42.24 -14.52 -19.15
C GLY A 197 -43.66 -14.37 -18.59
N TYR A 198 -43.85 -13.57 -17.55
CA TYR A 198 -45.21 -13.34 -17.01
C TYR A 198 -46.14 -12.65 -18.01
N LYS A 199 -45.68 -11.69 -18.79
CA LYS A 199 -46.47 -11.07 -19.86
C LYS A 199 -46.87 -12.13 -20.91
N ARG A 200 -45.95 -13.01 -21.34
CA ARG A 200 -46.20 -14.11 -22.26
C ARG A 200 -47.22 -15.10 -21.70
N LEU A 201 -47.08 -15.50 -20.43
CA LEU A 201 -48.02 -16.39 -19.75
C LEU A 201 -49.44 -15.80 -19.71
N GLN A 202 -49.59 -14.51 -19.45
CA GLN A 202 -50.91 -13.85 -19.50
C GLN A 202 -51.53 -13.90 -20.89
N LEU A 203 -50.77 -13.66 -21.95
CA LEU A 203 -51.25 -13.76 -23.35
C LEU A 203 -51.67 -15.20 -23.68
N LEU A 204 -50.88 -16.20 -23.27
CA LEU A 204 -51.19 -17.61 -23.48
C LEU A 204 -52.44 -18.07 -22.73
N ARG A 205 -52.66 -17.60 -21.50
CA ARG A 205 -53.89 -17.88 -20.73
C ARG A 205 -55.12 -17.32 -21.42
N ASN A 206 -55.04 -16.11 -21.99
CA ASN A 206 -56.14 -15.51 -22.73
C ASN A 206 -56.42 -16.30 -24.04
N ALA A 207 -55.38 -16.71 -24.77
CA ALA A 207 -55.52 -17.51 -25.98
C ALA A 207 -56.10 -18.91 -25.68
N TYR A 208 -55.71 -19.53 -24.59
CA TYR A 208 -56.30 -20.79 -24.11
C TYR A 208 -57.80 -20.64 -23.79
N ALA A 209 -58.17 -19.56 -23.05
CA ALA A 209 -59.57 -19.30 -22.73
C ALA A 209 -60.43 -19.09 -23.98
N ASN A 210 -59.88 -18.61 -25.10
CA ASN A 210 -60.51 -18.44 -26.40
C ASN A 210 -60.47 -19.71 -27.26
N GLY A 211 -59.80 -20.79 -26.82
CA GLY A 211 -59.66 -22.03 -27.57
C GLY A 211 -58.55 -22.04 -28.61
N ASP A 212 -57.72 -20.98 -28.71
CA ASP A 212 -56.68 -20.81 -29.74
C ASP A 212 -55.37 -21.54 -29.41
N LYS A 213 -55.14 -21.87 -28.13
CA LYS A 213 -53.90 -22.51 -27.63
C LYS A 213 -54.22 -23.66 -26.68
N ALA A 214 -53.28 -24.62 -26.56
CA ALA A 214 -53.43 -25.76 -25.65
C ALA A 214 -53.09 -25.36 -24.20
N MET A 215 -53.71 -26.05 -23.25
CA MET A 215 -53.38 -25.90 -21.82
C MET A 215 -51.88 -26.17 -21.57
N MET A 216 -51.28 -27.10 -22.31
CA MET A 216 -49.86 -27.46 -22.22
C MET A 216 -48.93 -26.24 -22.42
N ASP A 217 -49.27 -25.33 -23.35
CA ASP A 217 -48.49 -24.12 -23.59
C ASP A 217 -48.45 -23.21 -22.36
N THR A 218 -49.56 -23.15 -21.58
CA THR A 218 -49.58 -22.34 -20.33
C THR A 218 -48.75 -22.97 -19.23
N VAL A 219 -48.71 -24.30 -19.11
CA VAL A 219 -47.91 -25.05 -18.15
C VAL A 219 -46.42 -24.91 -18.51
N GLU A 220 -46.07 -25.06 -19.78
CA GLU A 220 -44.70 -24.89 -20.27
C GLU A 220 -44.16 -23.47 -20.00
N ALA A 221 -44.97 -22.43 -20.33
CA ALA A 221 -44.61 -21.05 -20.05
C ALA A 221 -44.35 -20.78 -18.54
N TYR A 222 -45.22 -21.38 -17.69
CA TYR A 222 -45.07 -21.22 -16.25
C TYR A 222 -43.82 -21.94 -15.71
N THR A 223 -43.56 -23.16 -16.17
CA THR A 223 -42.35 -23.92 -15.82
C THR A 223 -41.08 -23.17 -16.24
N GLN A 224 -41.08 -22.51 -17.39
CA GLN A 224 -39.96 -21.68 -17.82
C GLN A 224 -39.73 -20.47 -16.89
N ILE A 225 -40.81 -19.82 -16.45
CA ILE A 225 -40.73 -18.72 -15.46
C ILE A 225 -40.11 -19.23 -14.13
N GLN A 226 -40.57 -20.37 -13.63
CA GLN A 226 -40.02 -20.99 -12.41
C GLN A 226 -38.51 -21.27 -12.53
N SER A 227 -38.06 -21.72 -13.72
CA SER A 227 -36.65 -21.89 -14.01
C SER A 227 -35.86 -20.56 -13.91
N TYR A 228 -36.43 -19.48 -14.44
CA TYR A 228 -35.83 -18.15 -14.35
C TYR A 228 -35.82 -17.59 -12.93
N GLU A 229 -36.87 -17.83 -12.13
CA GLU A 229 -36.93 -17.43 -10.71
C GLU A 229 -35.87 -18.15 -9.88
N MET A 230 -35.63 -19.44 -10.12
CA MET A 230 -34.55 -20.19 -9.47
C MET A 230 -33.19 -19.61 -9.82
N GLN A 231 -32.93 -19.31 -11.09
CA GLN A 231 -31.67 -18.69 -11.53
C GLN A 231 -31.52 -17.24 -11.04
N GLN A 232 -32.60 -16.50 -10.89
CA GLN A 232 -32.63 -15.18 -10.27
C GLN A 232 -32.23 -15.26 -8.80
N ALA A 233 -32.74 -16.26 -8.06
CA ALA A 233 -32.34 -16.46 -6.65
C ALA A 233 -30.83 -16.73 -6.52
N ASP A 234 -30.25 -17.55 -7.42
CA ASP A 234 -28.80 -17.78 -7.47
C ASP A 234 -28.02 -16.50 -7.82
N ALA A 235 -28.55 -15.71 -8.75
CA ALA A 235 -27.93 -14.42 -9.11
C ALA A 235 -28.02 -13.41 -7.98
N LEU A 236 -29.12 -13.39 -7.21
CA LEU A 236 -29.27 -12.55 -6.01
C LEU A 236 -28.28 -12.95 -4.92
N LEU A 237 -28.10 -14.25 -4.68
CA LEU A 237 -27.08 -14.75 -3.75
C LEU A 237 -25.68 -14.27 -4.15
N LYS A 238 -25.32 -14.39 -5.42
CA LYS A 238 -24.04 -13.92 -5.96
C LYS A 238 -23.89 -12.40 -5.79
N LEU A 239 -24.96 -11.65 -6.03
CA LEU A 239 -24.96 -10.19 -5.87
C LEU A 239 -24.73 -9.79 -4.40
N ASN A 240 -25.42 -10.43 -3.47
CA ASN A 240 -25.26 -10.15 -2.04
C ASN A 240 -23.85 -10.50 -1.56
N ASN A 241 -23.30 -11.65 -1.98
CA ASN A 241 -21.94 -12.03 -1.62
C ASN A 241 -20.90 -11.06 -2.22
N ALA A 242 -21.06 -10.67 -3.47
CA ALA A 242 -20.17 -9.69 -4.10
C ALA A 242 -20.26 -8.30 -3.43
N ALA A 243 -21.45 -7.90 -2.96
CA ALA A 243 -21.62 -6.67 -2.17
C ALA A 243 -20.91 -6.74 -0.81
N LEU A 244 -20.92 -7.90 -0.14
CA LEU A 244 -20.18 -8.14 1.09
C LEU A 244 -18.66 -8.12 0.85
N GLU A 245 -18.18 -8.74 -0.23
CA GLU A 245 -16.77 -8.68 -0.62
C GLU A 245 -16.33 -7.24 -0.92
N LEU A 246 -17.17 -6.46 -1.62
CA LEU A 246 -16.91 -5.04 -1.88
C LEU A 246 -16.85 -4.23 -0.57
N SER A 247 -17.68 -4.58 0.41
CA SER A 247 -17.74 -3.90 1.71
C SER A 247 -16.45 -4.01 2.51
N ASN A 248 -15.59 -5.00 2.25
CA ASN A 248 -14.26 -5.10 2.85
C ASN A 248 -13.36 -3.89 2.51
N PHE A 249 -13.66 -3.19 1.41
CA PHE A 249 -12.93 -2.01 0.96
C PHE A 249 -13.58 -0.70 1.39
N LEU A 250 -14.80 -0.73 1.97
CA LEU A 250 -15.53 0.47 2.37
C LEU A 250 -15.23 0.84 3.83
N TRP A 251 -14.43 1.89 3.98
CA TRP A 251 -14.06 2.44 5.28
C TRP A 251 -14.34 3.95 5.28
N PHE A 252 -14.76 4.48 6.42
CA PHE A 252 -15.05 5.91 6.59
C PHE A 252 -14.34 6.50 7.82
N GLY A 253 -14.36 7.82 7.93
CA GLY A 253 -13.52 8.69 8.74
C GLY A 253 -13.22 8.35 10.21
N ASN A 254 -13.82 7.31 10.80
CA ASN A 254 -13.55 6.86 12.18
C ASN A 254 -12.96 5.44 12.23
N ASP A 255 -12.20 5.03 11.20
CA ASP A 255 -11.64 3.67 11.08
C ASP A 255 -12.71 2.55 11.20
N SER A 256 -13.94 2.85 10.80
CA SER A 256 -15.05 1.91 10.84
C SER A 256 -15.33 1.33 9.46
N ALA A 257 -15.38 -0.02 9.38
CA ALA A 257 -15.86 -0.71 8.19
C ALA A 257 -17.38 -0.52 8.06
N VAL A 258 -17.87 -0.30 6.85
CA VAL A 258 -19.28 -0.08 6.55
C VAL A 258 -19.72 -1.05 5.47
N LEU A 259 -20.90 -1.66 5.66
CA LEU A 259 -21.52 -2.46 4.61
C LEU A 259 -21.99 -1.56 3.47
N LEU A 260 -21.89 -2.06 2.24
CA LEU A 260 -22.40 -1.36 1.07
C LEU A 260 -23.91 -1.12 1.23
N PRO A 261 -24.35 0.16 1.28
CA PRO A 261 -25.78 0.45 1.43
C PRO A 261 -26.59 -0.05 0.21
N SER A 262 -27.77 -0.59 0.46
CA SER A 262 -28.62 -1.23 -0.55
C SER A 262 -29.11 -0.29 -1.68
N HIS A 263 -29.03 1.02 -1.47
CA HIS A 263 -29.41 2.02 -2.47
C HIS A 263 -28.34 2.24 -3.55
N TYR A 264 -27.07 1.82 -3.31
CA TYR A 264 -26.03 1.92 -4.33
C TYR A 264 -26.20 0.89 -5.44
N ARG A 265 -25.97 1.35 -6.67
CA ARG A 265 -25.91 0.50 -7.87
C ARG A 265 -24.59 0.72 -8.59
N PRO A 266 -24.02 -0.30 -9.23
CA PRO A 266 -22.81 -0.13 -10.03
C PRO A 266 -23.09 0.68 -11.29
N ASP A 267 -22.04 1.33 -11.80
CA ASP A 267 -22.10 1.99 -13.10
C ASP A 267 -22.12 0.96 -14.24
N THR A 268 -23.34 0.67 -14.72
CA THR A 268 -23.56 -0.28 -15.81
C THR A 268 -23.10 0.27 -17.16
N LEU A 269 -22.98 1.60 -17.32
CA LEU A 269 -22.49 2.19 -18.56
C LEU A 269 -20.98 1.96 -18.69
N GLN A 270 -20.21 2.23 -17.64
CA GLN A 270 -18.77 1.93 -17.64
C GLN A 270 -18.49 0.42 -17.75
N PHE A 271 -19.34 -0.43 -17.16
CA PHE A 271 -19.25 -1.87 -17.36
C PHE A 271 -19.35 -2.26 -18.83
N ALA A 272 -20.09 -1.54 -19.66
CA ALA A 272 -20.27 -1.81 -21.10
C ALA A 272 -19.14 -1.23 -21.98
N ILE A 273 -18.35 -0.26 -21.51
CA ILE A 273 -17.29 0.40 -22.28
C ILE A 273 -16.01 -0.45 -22.33
N ASN A 274 -15.36 -0.49 -23.48
CA ASN A 274 -14.07 -1.13 -23.63
C ASN A 274 -12.97 -0.22 -23.08
N LYS A 275 -12.22 -0.70 -22.09
CA LYS A 275 -11.03 -0.03 -21.59
C LYS A 275 -9.86 -0.34 -22.53
N GLU A 276 -9.32 0.67 -23.18
CA GLU A 276 -8.14 0.50 -24.00
C GLU A 276 -6.88 0.37 -23.14
N VAL A 277 -6.04 -0.58 -23.49
CA VAL A 277 -4.72 -0.79 -22.93
C VAL A 277 -3.71 -0.40 -23.99
N GLY A 278 -2.71 0.42 -23.64
CA GLY A 278 -1.69 0.88 -24.55
C GLY A 278 -0.86 -0.26 -25.16
N GLN A 279 0.08 0.07 -26.03
CA GLN A 279 0.97 -0.93 -26.64
C GLN A 279 1.85 -1.60 -25.58
N VAL A 280 1.98 -2.92 -25.68
CA VAL A 280 2.69 -3.73 -24.66
C VAL A 280 4.14 -3.33 -24.52
N GLU A 281 4.82 -2.92 -25.60
CA GLU A 281 6.21 -2.46 -25.58
C GLU A 281 6.40 -1.22 -24.72
N ASN A 282 5.48 -0.26 -24.82
CA ASN A 282 5.50 0.96 -24.02
C ASN A 282 5.25 0.66 -22.53
N ILE A 283 4.30 -0.24 -22.25
CA ILE A 283 4.01 -0.67 -20.89
C ILE A 283 5.20 -1.41 -20.27
N LEU A 284 5.84 -2.29 -21.03
CA LEU A 284 7.03 -3.03 -20.58
C LEU A 284 8.20 -2.08 -20.29
N SER A 285 8.43 -1.08 -21.16
CA SER A 285 9.49 -0.09 -20.93
C SER A 285 9.24 0.72 -19.65
N GLN A 286 8.01 1.16 -19.43
CA GLN A 286 7.61 1.85 -18.21
C GLN A 286 7.73 0.94 -16.98
N ALA A 287 7.30 -0.31 -17.07
CA ALA A 287 7.40 -1.28 -15.98
C ALA A 287 8.86 -1.51 -15.57
N VAL A 288 9.77 -1.72 -16.52
CA VAL A 288 11.19 -1.92 -16.22
C VAL A 288 11.80 -0.70 -15.52
N LEU A 289 11.39 0.52 -15.89
CA LEU A 289 11.95 1.77 -15.35
C LEU A 289 11.32 2.20 -14.03
N GLN A 290 10.03 1.93 -13.83
CA GLN A 290 9.25 2.58 -12.77
C GLN A 290 8.54 1.61 -11.80
N HIS A 291 8.64 0.28 -12.03
CA HIS A 291 7.97 -0.69 -11.17
C HIS A 291 8.45 -0.56 -9.72
N PRO A 292 7.55 -0.36 -8.74
CA PRO A 292 7.93 -0.10 -7.35
C PRO A 292 8.86 -1.18 -6.76
N ASP A 293 8.57 -2.46 -7.02
CA ASP A 293 9.37 -3.56 -6.52
C ASP A 293 10.80 -3.54 -7.12
N LEU A 294 10.96 -3.19 -8.42
CA LEU A 294 12.28 -3.11 -9.04
C LEU A 294 13.08 -1.95 -8.46
N ARG A 295 12.44 -0.79 -8.27
CA ARG A 295 13.06 0.37 -7.62
C ARG A 295 13.44 0.08 -6.17
N SER A 296 12.62 -0.68 -5.44
CA SER A 296 12.95 -1.14 -4.08
C SER A 296 14.22 -2.02 -4.06
N TYR A 297 14.40 -2.91 -5.06
CA TYR A 297 15.64 -3.68 -5.19
C TYR A 297 16.87 -2.80 -5.50
N GLU A 298 16.73 -1.75 -6.31
CA GLU A 298 17.83 -0.80 -6.58
C GLU A 298 18.26 -0.11 -5.28
N PHE A 299 17.32 0.43 -4.50
CA PHE A 299 17.63 1.03 -3.20
C PHE A 299 18.26 0.01 -2.23
N LYS A 300 17.79 -1.23 -2.23
CA LYS A 300 18.40 -2.30 -1.42
C LYS A 300 19.85 -2.56 -1.82
N LEU A 301 20.17 -2.56 -3.11
CA LEU A 301 21.54 -2.70 -3.61
C LEU A 301 22.41 -1.51 -3.18
N ASP A 302 21.89 -0.28 -3.25
CA ASP A 302 22.59 0.92 -2.80
C ASP A 302 22.90 0.86 -1.30
N ALA A 303 21.95 0.39 -0.47
CA ALA A 303 22.15 0.21 0.96
C ALA A 303 23.21 -0.86 1.27
N LEU A 304 23.24 -1.95 0.51
CA LEU A 304 24.26 -3.01 0.61
C LEU A 304 25.65 -2.53 0.16
N GLU A 305 25.71 -1.62 -0.80
CA GLU A 305 26.97 -0.99 -1.22
C GLU A 305 27.55 -0.11 -0.09
N VAL A 306 26.69 0.62 0.63
CA VAL A 306 27.10 1.35 1.84
C VAL A 306 27.62 0.37 2.91
N GLU A 307 26.93 -0.75 3.14
CA GLU A 307 27.38 -1.80 4.05
C GLU A 307 28.75 -2.37 3.65
N ARG A 308 28.95 -2.69 2.36
CA ARG A 308 30.23 -3.18 1.83
C ARG A 308 31.35 -2.18 2.09
N ARG A 309 31.13 -0.89 1.85
CA ARG A 309 32.12 0.17 2.13
C ARG A 309 32.45 0.26 3.62
N LEU A 310 31.45 0.11 4.49
CA LEU A 310 31.69 0.05 5.93
C LEU A 310 32.52 -1.18 6.32
N LYS A 311 32.20 -2.36 5.76
CA LYS A 311 32.93 -3.61 6.04
C LYS A 311 34.35 -3.59 5.48
N PHE A 312 34.59 -2.88 4.39
CA PHE A 312 35.95 -2.65 3.88
C PHE A 312 36.83 -1.89 4.89
N GLN A 313 36.26 -0.95 5.65
CA GLN A 313 37.01 -0.23 6.71
C GLN A 313 37.56 -1.18 7.81
N SER A 314 36.96 -2.34 7.98
CA SER A 314 37.43 -3.36 8.95
C SER A 314 38.73 -4.06 8.53
N LEU A 315 39.16 -3.88 7.26
CA LEU A 315 40.42 -4.37 6.75
C LEU A 315 41.59 -3.40 6.99
N LEU A 316 41.24 -2.15 7.36
CA LEU A 316 42.25 -1.10 7.60
C LEU A 316 42.66 -1.12 9.06
N PRO A 317 43.92 -0.79 9.38
CA PRO A 317 44.38 -0.54 10.76
C PRO A 317 43.53 0.55 11.41
N TYR A 318 43.36 0.45 12.71
CA TYR A 318 42.86 1.54 13.51
C TYR A 318 43.99 2.50 13.78
N LEU A 319 43.89 3.75 13.31
CA LEU A 319 44.85 4.82 13.59
C LEU A 319 44.06 6.08 13.86
N THR A 320 44.11 6.55 15.07
CA THR A 320 43.41 7.77 15.52
C THR A 320 44.39 8.71 16.17
N VAL A 321 44.37 9.94 15.73
CA VAL A 321 45.14 11.05 16.37
C VAL A 321 44.19 11.85 17.24
N LYS A 322 44.63 12.08 18.47
CA LYS A 322 43.94 12.94 19.44
C LYS A 322 44.83 14.12 19.72
N ALA A 323 44.30 15.31 19.69
CA ALA A 323 45.03 16.54 20.00
C ALA A 323 44.14 17.46 20.83
N ASN A 324 44.60 17.82 22.02
CA ASN A 324 43.89 18.72 22.89
C ASN A 324 44.78 19.94 23.19
N LEU A 325 44.26 21.12 22.97
CA LEU A 325 44.84 22.36 23.46
C LEU A 325 44.34 22.56 24.89
N LEU A 326 45.27 22.77 25.81
CA LEU A 326 44.99 22.86 27.23
C LEU A 326 45.15 24.29 27.71
N ASN A 327 44.30 24.69 28.65
CA ASN A 327 44.38 26.02 29.27
C ASN A 327 44.28 25.90 30.79
N ARG A 328 45.01 26.74 31.52
CA ARG A 328 44.88 26.84 32.99
C ARG A 328 43.54 27.47 33.36
N ASP A 329 42.96 26.98 34.43
CA ASP A 329 41.69 27.42 34.98
C ASP A 329 40.53 27.23 33.98
N TYR A 330 39.35 27.77 34.25
CA TYR A 330 38.14 27.61 33.42
C TYR A 330 37.97 28.72 32.36
N TYR A 331 39.03 29.48 32.07
CA TYR A 331 38.96 30.60 31.13
C TYR A 331 39.08 30.15 29.65
N ALA A 332 38.24 29.24 29.21
CA ALA A 332 38.27 28.71 27.86
C ALA A 332 38.20 29.79 26.76
N LEU A 333 37.58 30.95 27.02
CA LEU A 333 37.42 32.04 26.05
C LEU A 333 38.55 33.09 26.08
N LYS A 334 39.33 33.22 27.15
CA LYS A 334 40.54 34.05 27.15
C LYS A 334 41.71 33.43 26.38
N GLY A 335 41.56 32.20 25.90
CA GLY A 335 42.69 31.40 25.74
C GLY A 335 42.91 30.64 24.45
N LEU A 336 42.14 30.82 23.37
CA LEU A 336 42.59 30.28 22.10
C LEU A 336 43.98 30.84 21.74
N ASN A 337 44.23 32.12 21.99
CA ASN A 337 45.56 32.72 21.83
C ASN A 337 46.55 32.27 22.91
N GLY A 338 46.11 32.11 24.17
CA GLY A 338 46.95 31.66 25.28
C GLY A 338 47.38 30.20 25.15
N ALA A 339 46.46 29.30 24.83
CA ALA A 339 46.76 27.86 24.67
C ALA A 339 47.75 27.60 23.51
N LEU A 340 47.65 28.37 22.44
CA LEU A 340 48.58 28.28 21.29
C LEU A 340 49.95 28.94 21.62
N LEU A 341 50.00 30.00 22.44
CA LEU A 341 51.20 30.75 22.79
C LEU A 341 51.92 30.20 24.02
N GLU A 342 51.18 29.56 24.96
CA GLU A 342 51.74 28.98 26.19
C GLU A 342 52.28 27.57 26.02
N ASN A 343 52.20 26.98 24.81
CA ASN A 343 52.69 25.66 24.50
C ASN A 343 52.09 24.54 25.36
N ASN A 344 50.80 24.72 25.80
CA ASN A 344 50.07 23.75 26.61
C ASN A 344 49.22 22.85 25.70
N TYR A 345 49.70 21.66 25.40
CA TYR A 345 48.97 20.70 24.55
C TYR A 345 49.18 19.26 25.04
N LYS A 346 48.21 18.41 24.68
CA LYS A 346 48.32 16.97 24.84
C LYS A 346 47.97 16.33 23.53
N TRP A 347 48.84 15.49 23.00
CA TRP A 347 48.53 14.70 21.79
C TRP A 347 48.76 13.23 22.09
N GLY A 348 48.07 12.37 21.33
CA GLY A 348 48.19 10.94 21.42
C GLY A 348 47.87 10.28 20.11
N ILE A 349 48.48 9.15 19.85
CA ILE A 349 48.19 8.31 18.70
C ILE A 349 47.79 6.94 19.20
N ASP A 350 46.59 6.49 18.81
CA ASP A 350 46.12 5.14 19.06
C ASP A 350 46.27 4.33 17.75
N PHE A 351 47.17 3.35 17.78
CA PHE A 351 47.37 2.42 16.65
C PHE A 351 47.02 0.99 17.09
N LYS A 352 46.12 0.32 16.33
CA LYS A 352 45.76 -1.10 16.54
C LYS A 352 45.65 -1.79 15.19
N LEU A 353 46.34 -2.91 15.02
CA LEU A 353 46.30 -3.74 13.83
C LEU A 353 45.97 -5.17 14.21
N PRO A 354 44.81 -5.71 13.80
CA PRO A 354 44.52 -7.14 13.90
C PRO A 354 45.40 -7.92 12.93
N LEU A 355 46.29 -8.77 13.41
CA LEU A 355 47.33 -9.43 12.59
C LEU A 355 46.74 -10.35 11.50
N PHE A 356 45.67 -11.05 11.80
CA PHE A 356 45.10 -12.03 10.82
C PHE A 356 43.93 -11.51 10.01
N LEU A 357 43.30 -10.42 10.40
CA LEU A 357 42.15 -9.79 9.72
C LEU A 357 41.01 -10.76 9.33
N ARG A 358 40.88 -11.91 10.03
CA ARG A 358 39.91 -12.96 9.67
C ARG A 358 38.47 -12.46 9.72
N GLU A 359 38.09 -11.75 10.77
CA GLU A 359 36.77 -11.13 10.93
C GLU A 359 36.50 -10.12 9.81
N GLY A 360 37.40 -9.16 9.59
CA GLY A 360 37.24 -8.14 8.53
C GLY A 360 37.13 -8.76 7.13
N ARG A 361 37.98 -9.78 6.81
CA ARG A 361 37.91 -10.48 5.52
C ARG A 361 36.61 -11.26 5.37
N GLY A 362 36.14 -11.95 6.39
CA GLY A 362 34.88 -12.69 6.42
C GLY A 362 33.69 -11.77 6.21
N ASP A 363 33.63 -10.67 6.97
CA ASP A 363 32.57 -9.67 6.89
C ASP A 363 32.52 -8.99 5.52
N TYR A 364 33.66 -8.58 4.99
CA TYR A 364 33.74 -7.95 3.65
C TYR A 364 33.32 -8.93 2.56
N ARG A 365 33.77 -10.19 2.64
CA ARG A 365 33.36 -11.25 1.69
C ARG A 365 31.86 -11.53 1.76
N LYS A 366 31.30 -11.59 2.98
CA LYS A 366 29.86 -11.74 3.19
C LYS A 366 29.06 -10.60 2.56
N ALA A 367 29.49 -9.35 2.73
CA ALA A 367 28.84 -8.20 2.09
C ALA A 367 28.90 -8.28 0.56
N GLN A 368 30.02 -8.70 -0.02
CA GLN A 368 30.14 -8.89 -1.47
C GLN A 368 29.19 -10.00 -1.99
N LEU A 369 29.08 -11.12 -1.27
CA LEU A 369 28.18 -12.22 -1.64
C LEU A 369 26.72 -11.80 -1.55
N LYS A 370 26.34 -11.00 -0.53
CA LYS A 370 25.00 -10.47 -0.37
C LYS A 370 24.58 -9.54 -1.51
N ILE A 371 25.50 -8.72 -2.02
CA ILE A 371 25.27 -7.91 -3.22
C ILE A 371 25.04 -8.81 -4.44
N LYS A 372 25.87 -9.83 -4.65
CA LYS A 372 25.70 -10.77 -5.76
C LYS A 372 24.37 -11.51 -5.70
N GLU A 373 23.99 -12.00 -4.51
CA GLU A 373 22.70 -12.65 -4.26
C GLU A 373 21.53 -11.71 -4.58
N THR A 374 21.59 -10.47 -4.08
CA THR A 374 20.53 -9.48 -4.31
C THR A 374 20.43 -9.09 -5.78
N ASN A 375 21.55 -9.01 -6.52
CA ASN A 375 21.53 -8.78 -7.97
C ASN A 375 20.82 -9.93 -8.71
N LEU A 376 21.08 -11.19 -8.34
CA LEU A 376 20.36 -12.33 -8.92
C LEU A 376 18.87 -12.30 -8.60
N GLN A 377 18.50 -11.89 -7.39
CA GLN A 377 17.10 -11.68 -7.01
C GLN A 377 16.44 -10.58 -7.82
N PHE A 378 17.14 -9.46 -8.06
CA PHE A 378 16.69 -8.35 -8.89
C PHE A 378 16.44 -8.78 -10.35
N GLU A 379 17.39 -9.48 -10.98
CA GLU A 379 17.22 -9.96 -12.36
C GLU A 379 16.07 -10.98 -12.46
N ASN A 380 15.92 -11.86 -11.49
CA ASN A 380 14.79 -12.78 -11.43
C ASN A 380 13.46 -12.03 -11.30
N LYS A 381 13.38 -11.03 -10.40
CA LYS A 381 12.18 -10.22 -10.23
C LYS A 381 11.84 -9.44 -11.50
N ARG A 382 12.85 -8.86 -12.16
CA ARG A 382 12.68 -8.15 -13.44
C ARG A 382 12.07 -9.06 -14.51
N TRP A 383 12.58 -10.31 -14.61
CA TRP A 383 12.03 -11.30 -15.53
C TRP A 383 10.58 -11.67 -15.18
N GLN A 384 10.27 -11.87 -13.90
CA GLN A 384 8.93 -12.15 -13.42
C GLN A 384 7.95 -11.02 -13.75
N VAL A 385 8.32 -9.76 -13.53
CA VAL A 385 7.51 -8.58 -13.88
C VAL A 385 7.25 -8.55 -15.38
N THR A 386 8.29 -8.71 -16.20
CA THR A 386 8.17 -8.74 -17.65
C THR A 386 7.21 -9.81 -18.15
N ASN A 387 7.33 -11.03 -17.63
CA ASN A 387 6.46 -12.15 -18.02
C ASN A 387 5.03 -11.96 -17.50
N LYS A 388 4.85 -11.40 -16.31
CA LYS A 388 3.54 -11.11 -15.74
C LYS A 388 2.78 -10.07 -16.58
N VAL A 389 3.45 -9.00 -17.01
CA VAL A 389 2.85 -7.99 -17.91
C VAL A 389 2.45 -8.62 -19.23
N ARG A 390 3.33 -9.40 -19.86
CA ARG A 390 3.02 -10.11 -21.12
C ARG A 390 1.85 -11.08 -20.98
N SER A 391 1.81 -11.82 -19.88
CA SER A 391 0.73 -12.79 -19.61
C SER A 391 -0.63 -12.09 -19.54
N TYR A 392 -0.75 -11.02 -18.74
CA TYR A 392 -2.02 -10.29 -18.63
C TYR A 392 -2.39 -9.53 -19.92
N PHE A 393 -1.39 -9.05 -20.67
CA PHE A 393 -1.67 -8.45 -21.97
C PHE A 393 -2.22 -9.47 -22.97
N ASN A 394 -1.67 -10.68 -23.01
CA ASN A 394 -2.20 -11.77 -23.83
C ASN A 394 -3.62 -12.15 -23.41
N GLU A 395 -3.86 -12.26 -22.11
CA GLU A 395 -5.20 -12.52 -21.58
C GLU A 395 -6.19 -11.43 -22.01
N TYR A 396 -5.81 -10.16 -21.84
CA TYR A 396 -6.61 -9.01 -22.29
C TYR A 396 -6.95 -9.09 -23.79
N ALA A 397 -5.99 -9.35 -24.65
CA ALA A 397 -6.18 -9.40 -26.10
C ALA A 397 -7.14 -10.55 -26.51
N ILE A 398 -6.98 -11.72 -25.92
CA ILE A 398 -7.85 -12.87 -26.19
C ILE A 398 -9.27 -12.63 -25.67
N LEU A 399 -9.43 -12.07 -24.47
CA LEU A 399 -10.74 -11.71 -23.92
C LEU A 399 -11.45 -10.65 -24.77
N GLN A 400 -10.71 -9.68 -25.31
CA GLN A 400 -11.27 -8.69 -26.25
C GLN A 400 -11.83 -9.37 -27.52
N GLN A 401 -11.10 -10.34 -28.09
CA GLN A 401 -11.55 -11.09 -29.24
C GLN A 401 -12.79 -11.95 -28.90
N GLN A 402 -12.78 -12.65 -27.76
CA GLN A 402 -13.92 -13.43 -27.29
C GLN A 402 -15.18 -12.59 -27.09
N LEU A 403 -15.05 -11.38 -26.53
CA LEU A 403 -16.16 -10.43 -26.39
C LEU A 403 -16.71 -9.99 -27.72
N ARG A 404 -15.89 -9.68 -28.73
CA ARG A 404 -16.33 -9.33 -30.07
C ARG A 404 -17.16 -10.49 -30.70
N THR A 405 -16.64 -11.71 -30.59
CA THR A 405 -17.36 -12.91 -31.11
C THR A 405 -18.68 -13.13 -30.36
N THR A 406 -18.69 -13.04 -29.04
CA THR A 406 -19.89 -13.23 -28.23
C THR A 406 -20.94 -12.14 -28.50
N ASN A 407 -20.52 -10.87 -28.73
CA ASN A 407 -21.43 -9.81 -29.16
C ASN A 407 -22.07 -10.12 -30.53
N SER A 408 -21.31 -10.62 -31.51
CA SER A 408 -21.85 -11.05 -32.79
C SER A 408 -22.84 -12.20 -32.63
N MET A 409 -22.50 -13.19 -31.79
CA MET A 409 -23.44 -14.32 -31.49
C MET A 409 -24.74 -13.82 -30.86
N TYR A 410 -24.63 -12.88 -29.87
CA TYR A 410 -25.83 -12.28 -29.26
C TYR A 410 -26.73 -11.59 -30.29
N ASN A 411 -26.16 -10.79 -31.19
CA ASN A 411 -26.93 -10.12 -32.24
C ASN A 411 -27.63 -11.11 -33.14
N ASN A 412 -26.93 -12.18 -33.57
CA ASN A 412 -27.51 -13.23 -34.41
C ASN A 412 -28.65 -14.01 -33.72
N TYR A 413 -28.42 -14.41 -32.42
CA TYR A 413 -29.45 -15.10 -31.65
C TYR A 413 -30.62 -14.19 -31.28
N SER A 414 -30.41 -12.90 -31.08
CA SER A 414 -31.51 -11.94 -30.92
C SER A 414 -32.36 -11.80 -32.16
N ALA A 415 -31.76 -11.84 -33.36
CA ALA A 415 -32.48 -11.84 -34.60
C ALA A 415 -33.26 -13.16 -34.82
N LEU A 416 -32.64 -14.31 -34.46
CA LEU A 416 -33.32 -15.61 -34.50
C LEU A 416 -34.53 -15.65 -33.56
N LEU A 417 -34.41 -15.16 -32.34
CA LEU A 417 -35.52 -15.10 -31.37
C LEU A 417 -36.65 -14.23 -31.91
N ARG A 418 -36.35 -13.04 -32.41
CA ARG A 418 -37.34 -12.11 -32.96
C ARG A 418 -38.11 -12.73 -34.16
N ASN A 419 -37.41 -13.44 -35.05
CA ASN A 419 -38.04 -14.11 -36.17
C ASN A 419 -38.90 -15.30 -35.72
N GLU A 420 -38.49 -16.03 -34.68
CA GLU A 420 -39.27 -17.11 -34.09
C GLU A 420 -40.54 -16.59 -33.41
N GLU A 421 -40.49 -15.47 -32.72
CA GLU A 421 -41.64 -14.79 -32.13
C GLU A 421 -42.65 -14.34 -33.20
N LEU A 422 -42.17 -13.85 -34.36
CA LEU A 422 -43.03 -13.51 -35.50
C LEU A 422 -43.75 -14.77 -36.07
N LYS A 423 -43.00 -15.86 -36.30
CA LYS A 423 -43.59 -17.14 -36.75
C LYS A 423 -44.61 -17.68 -35.76
N PHE A 424 -44.30 -17.60 -34.45
CA PHE A 424 -45.25 -18.05 -33.44
C PHE A 424 -46.54 -17.22 -33.42
N SER A 425 -46.45 -15.90 -33.64
CA SER A 425 -47.64 -15.03 -33.76
C SER A 425 -48.50 -15.37 -34.99
N GLN A 426 -47.88 -15.96 -36.06
CA GLN A 426 -48.57 -16.43 -37.29
C GLN A 426 -49.05 -17.87 -37.18
N GLY A 427 -48.79 -18.56 -36.08
CA GLY A 427 -49.14 -19.97 -35.88
C GLY A 427 -48.17 -20.97 -36.52
N GLU A 428 -47.05 -20.52 -37.08
CA GLU A 428 -46.06 -21.33 -37.81
C GLU A 428 -44.93 -21.87 -36.91
N SER A 429 -44.96 -21.59 -35.61
CA SER A 429 -43.96 -22.03 -34.63
C SER A 429 -44.60 -22.44 -33.31
N SER A 430 -43.81 -23.10 -32.45
CA SER A 430 -44.23 -23.56 -31.12
C SER A 430 -43.57 -22.74 -29.99
N LEU A 431 -44.24 -22.76 -28.84
CA LEU A 431 -43.65 -22.14 -27.61
C LEU A 431 -42.30 -22.76 -27.23
N PHE A 432 -42.14 -24.07 -27.44
CA PHE A 432 -40.88 -24.79 -27.25
C PHE A 432 -39.71 -24.15 -28.03
N MET A 433 -39.94 -23.79 -29.30
CA MET A 433 -38.89 -23.13 -30.11
C MET A 433 -38.53 -21.75 -29.57
N ILE A 434 -39.50 -20.94 -29.14
CA ILE A 434 -39.24 -19.65 -28.47
C ILE A 434 -38.42 -19.85 -27.20
N ASN A 435 -38.85 -20.74 -26.31
CA ASN A 435 -38.16 -21.04 -25.05
C ASN A 435 -36.73 -21.53 -25.28
N SER A 436 -36.51 -22.37 -26.30
CA SER A 436 -35.18 -22.83 -26.71
C SER A 436 -34.26 -21.67 -27.15
N ARG A 437 -34.79 -20.78 -28.04
CA ARG A 437 -34.03 -19.61 -28.52
C ARG A 437 -33.74 -18.60 -27.39
N GLU A 438 -34.71 -18.36 -26.52
CA GLU A 438 -34.61 -17.46 -25.39
C GLU A 438 -33.62 -17.99 -24.35
N SER A 439 -33.63 -19.26 -23.99
CA SER A 439 -32.67 -19.91 -23.10
C SER A 439 -31.24 -19.78 -23.63
N LYS A 440 -31.06 -19.97 -24.96
CA LYS A 440 -29.74 -19.80 -25.59
C LYS A 440 -29.25 -18.33 -25.53
N LEU A 441 -30.17 -17.38 -25.71
CA LEU A 441 -29.85 -15.95 -25.61
C LEU A 441 -29.46 -15.56 -24.20
N ILE A 442 -30.15 -16.10 -23.18
CA ILE A 442 -29.81 -15.87 -21.78
C ILE A 442 -28.43 -16.47 -21.44
N GLU A 443 -28.14 -17.69 -21.91
CA GLU A 443 -26.81 -18.32 -21.75
C GLU A 443 -25.71 -17.44 -22.37
N LEU A 444 -25.96 -16.84 -23.53
CA LEU A 444 -25.02 -15.91 -24.17
C LEU A 444 -24.82 -14.61 -23.36
N LEU A 445 -25.90 -14.05 -22.79
CA LEU A 445 -25.82 -12.87 -21.93
C LEU A 445 -25.05 -13.16 -20.65
N GLN A 446 -25.20 -14.34 -20.04
CA GLN A 446 -24.41 -14.80 -18.92
C GLN A 446 -22.93 -14.89 -19.31
N LYS A 447 -22.65 -15.56 -20.44
CA LYS A 447 -21.27 -15.72 -20.93
C LYS A 447 -20.63 -14.39 -21.26
N GLN A 448 -21.37 -13.47 -21.86
CA GLN A 448 -20.94 -12.11 -22.15
C GLN A 448 -20.58 -11.36 -20.85
N THR A 449 -21.42 -11.48 -19.81
CA THR A 449 -21.19 -10.85 -18.51
C THR A 449 -19.92 -11.42 -17.85
N GLU A 450 -19.74 -12.74 -17.85
CA GLU A 450 -18.52 -13.37 -17.32
C GLU A 450 -17.25 -12.92 -18.06
N LEU A 451 -17.30 -12.92 -19.40
CA LEU A 451 -16.19 -12.47 -20.22
C LEU A 451 -15.87 -10.99 -19.97
N ARG A 452 -16.91 -10.19 -19.74
CA ARG A 452 -16.76 -8.76 -19.46
C ARG A 452 -16.04 -8.50 -18.13
N ILE A 453 -16.43 -9.23 -17.08
CA ILE A 453 -15.73 -9.18 -15.77
C ILE A 453 -14.24 -9.53 -15.95
N LYS A 454 -13.96 -10.64 -16.64
CA LYS A 454 -12.59 -11.08 -16.90
C LYS A 454 -11.79 -10.06 -17.72
N TYR A 455 -12.41 -9.49 -18.75
CA TYR A 455 -11.79 -8.47 -19.60
C TYR A 455 -11.42 -7.20 -18.81
N LEU A 456 -12.35 -6.67 -18.02
CA LEU A 456 -12.10 -5.51 -17.19
C LEU A 456 -10.99 -5.81 -16.14
N LYS A 457 -11.08 -6.97 -15.48
CA LYS A 457 -10.02 -7.42 -14.59
C LYS A 457 -8.66 -7.51 -15.30
N ALA A 458 -8.58 -8.12 -16.47
CA ALA A 458 -7.34 -8.25 -17.23
C ALA A 458 -6.79 -6.88 -17.66
N SER A 459 -7.66 -5.93 -18.05
CA SER A 459 -7.22 -4.57 -18.39
C SER A 459 -6.54 -3.83 -17.22
N TYR A 460 -7.05 -3.98 -15.99
CA TYR A 460 -6.42 -3.45 -14.79
C TYR A 460 -5.21 -4.27 -14.36
N ALA A 461 -5.24 -5.60 -14.59
CA ALA A 461 -4.13 -6.49 -14.28
C ALA A 461 -2.85 -6.16 -15.06
N VAL A 462 -2.97 -5.67 -16.31
CA VAL A 462 -1.81 -5.18 -17.09
C VAL A 462 -1.17 -3.99 -16.38
N SER A 463 -1.97 -3.00 -15.96
CA SER A 463 -1.47 -1.82 -15.23
C SER A 463 -0.89 -2.21 -13.86
N TRP A 464 -1.55 -3.11 -13.15
CA TRP A 464 -1.06 -3.64 -11.88
C TRP A 464 0.27 -4.38 -12.02
N ALA A 465 0.38 -5.29 -13.00
CA ALA A 465 1.61 -6.03 -13.26
C ALA A 465 2.78 -5.13 -13.69
N ALA A 466 2.49 -3.96 -14.22
CA ALA A 466 3.46 -2.93 -14.55
C ALA A 466 3.77 -1.96 -13.38
N GLY A 467 3.05 -2.07 -12.24
CA GLY A 467 3.21 -1.17 -11.08
C GLY A 467 2.67 0.25 -11.32
N LEU A 468 1.67 0.40 -12.18
CA LEU A 468 1.14 1.69 -12.66
C LEU A 468 -0.22 2.08 -12.04
N LEU A 469 -0.83 1.25 -11.20
CA LEU A 469 -2.02 1.61 -10.43
C LEU A 469 -1.60 2.48 -9.24
N GLN A 470 -1.97 3.77 -9.29
CA GLN A 470 -1.62 4.76 -8.25
C GLN A 470 -2.82 5.58 -7.85
#